data_6c0610929dbccba45215411ad692e8c3
#
_entry.id   6c0610929dbccba45215411ad692e8c3
#
_cell.length_a   1.000
_cell.length_b   1.000
_cell.length_c   1.000
_cell.angle_alpha   90.00
_cell.angle_beta   90.00
_cell.angle_gamma   90.00
#
_symmetry.space_group_name_H-M   'P 1'
#
loop_
_entity.id
_entity.type
_entity.pdbx_description
1 polymer ?
#
loop_
_entity_poly.entity_id
_entity_poly.type
_entity_poly.pdbx_seq_one_letter_code
_entity_poly.pdbx_strand_id
1 'polypeptide(L)'
;GGAGAHRHQRRRLAPGHDEEGGVARHWHWDVLAGAGTLLSTGDDMSRYLQANMGLLKTPLAAAMRLAHEPRRDIGGGDRIGLAWMTHHTAHGDVIWHNGETGGYSSFIGFTSDGRRGVAILANATGAPQDLGFAALLPSAPLPVVHKAIAMPPAQLDAYVGRYTLGPGHALNVFRRAGQ
;
A
#
# COMPACT_ATOMS: atom_id res chain seq x y z
N GLY A 1 -11.12 -18.69 16.73
CA GLY A 1 -9.85 -18.98 16.10
C GLY A 1 -9.20 -17.66 15.72
N GLY A 2 -8.13 -17.25 16.43
CA GLY A 2 -7.44 -16.01 16.13
C GLY A 2 -6.78 -16.08 14.76
N ALA A 3 -6.87 -15.00 14.00
CA ALA A 3 -6.15 -14.78 12.76
C ALA A 3 -4.64 -14.61 13.05
N GLY A 4 -3.99 -15.67 13.45
CA GLY A 4 -2.55 -15.72 13.70
C GLY A 4 -1.93 -16.81 12.85
N ALA A 5 -0.76 -16.52 12.27
CA ALA A 5 0.00 -17.53 11.55
C ALA A 5 0.23 -18.77 12.43
N HIS A 6 -0.07 -19.95 11.90
CA HIS A 6 0.29 -21.21 12.56
C HIS A 6 1.81 -21.30 12.77
N ARG A 7 2.29 -22.10 13.73
CA ARG A 7 3.73 -22.22 14.05
C ARG A 7 4.60 -22.45 12.81
N HIS A 8 4.14 -23.23 11.87
CA HIS A 8 4.83 -23.48 10.60
C HIS A 8 4.92 -22.23 9.70
N GLN A 9 3.86 -21.42 9.66
CA GLN A 9 3.82 -20.19 8.86
C GLN A 9 4.71 -19.11 9.46
N ARG A 10 4.77 -19.01 10.79
CA ARG A 10 5.64 -18.02 11.50
C ARG A 10 7.13 -18.21 11.19
N ARG A 11 7.58 -19.44 10.94
CA ARG A 11 8.98 -19.72 10.55
C ARG A 11 9.32 -19.25 9.14
N ARG A 12 8.31 -19.02 8.30
CA ARG A 12 8.46 -18.56 6.92
C ARG A 12 8.22 -17.07 6.76
N LEU A 13 7.76 -16.39 7.82
CA LEU A 13 7.52 -14.96 7.78
C LEU A 13 8.87 -14.23 7.71
N ALA A 14 9.06 -13.41 6.68
CA ALA A 14 10.21 -12.53 6.58
C ALA A 14 10.18 -11.53 7.76
N PRO A 15 11.30 -11.22 8.41
CA PRO A 15 11.33 -10.18 9.44
C PRO A 15 10.95 -8.82 8.82
N GLY A 16 10.07 -8.07 9.51
CA GLY A 16 9.67 -6.74 9.08
C GLY A 16 10.68 -5.68 9.49
N HIS A 17 10.78 -4.59 8.72
CA HIS A 17 11.71 -3.49 8.96
C HIS A 17 10.97 -2.14 8.93
N ASP A 18 11.44 -1.21 9.75
CA ASP A 18 11.02 0.20 9.72
C ASP A 18 11.71 0.98 8.59
N GLU A 19 11.44 2.28 8.51
CA GLU A 19 12.02 3.15 7.47
C GLU A 19 13.53 3.31 7.58
N GLU A 20 14.10 3.13 8.77
CA GLU A 20 15.53 3.19 9.04
C GLU A 20 16.23 1.84 8.79
N GLY A 21 15.46 0.78 8.47
CA GLY A 21 15.96 -0.57 8.26
C GLY A 21 16.13 -1.38 9.55
N GLY A 22 15.69 -0.86 10.68
CA GLY A 22 15.62 -1.54 11.96
C GLY A 22 14.52 -2.62 11.96
N VAL A 23 14.67 -3.66 12.80
CA VAL A 23 13.64 -4.70 12.91
C VAL A 23 12.38 -4.12 13.54
N ALA A 24 11.31 -4.10 12.80
CA ALA A 24 10.02 -3.59 13.27
C ALA A 24 9.24 -4.66 14.05
N ARG A 25 8.49 -4.22 15.04
CA ARG A 25 7.59 -5.11 15.79
C ARG A 25 6.36 -5.42 14.95
N HIS A 26 6.10 -6.70 14.72
CA HIS A 26 4.89 -7.16 14.08
C HIS A 26 3.64 -6.76 14.89
N TRP A 27 2.64 -6.19 14.23
CA TRP A 27 1.38 -5.85 14.87
C TRP A 27 0.53 -7.09 15.14
N HIS A 28 -0.07 -7.12 16.31
CA HIS A 28 -1.05 -8.12 16.68
C HIS A 28 -2.41 -7.44 16.78
N TRP A 29 -3.32 -7.90 15.96
CA TRP A 29 -4.68 -7.40 15.89
C TRP A 29 -5.61 -8.45 16.49
N ASP A 30 -6.59 -8.00 17.27
CA ASP A 30 -7.65 -8.86 17.80
C ASP A 30 -8.97 -8.53 17.11
N VAL A 31 -9.73 -7.63 17.66
CA VAL A 31 -11.04 -7.22 17.10
C VAL A 31 -10.92 -6.53 15.72
N LEU A 32 -9.77 -5.94 15.42
CA LEU A 32 -9.48 -5.29 14.14
C LEU A 32 -8.80 -6.22 13.12
N ALA A 33 -8.81 -7.53 13.35
CA ALA A 33 -8.12 -8.48 12.47
C ALA A 33 -8.52 -8.36 10.98
N GLY A 34 -9.78 -8.01 10.71
CA GLY A 34 -10.26 -7.79 9.33
C GLY A 34 -9.64 -6.60 8.60
N ALA A 35 -8.98 -5.68 9.32
CA ALA A 35 -8.42 -4.47 8.74
C ALA A 35 -7.01 -4.67 8.13
N GLY A 36 -6.31 -5.79 8.39
CA GLY A 36 -4.98 -5.93 7.83
C GLY A 36 -4.10 -7.04 8.39
N THR A 37 -4.66 -8.11 8.98
CA THR A 37 -3.83 -9.20 9.52
C THR A 37 -3.57 -10.36 8.55
N LEU A 38 -3.99 -10.23 7.29
CA LEU A 38 -3.78 -11.28 6.32
C LEU A 38 -2.28 -11.42 6.03
N LEU A 39 -1.74 -12.61 6.27
CA LEU A 39 -0.38 -12.99 5.87
C LEU A 39 -0.47 -13.87 4.63
N SER A 40 0.33 -13.58 3.62
CA SER A 40 0.26 -14.27 2.35
C SER A 40 1.65 -14.46 1.72
N THR A 41 1.69 -15.17 0.62
CA THR A 41 2.88 -15.34 -0.22
C THR A 41 2.66 -14.68 -1.59
N GLY A 42 3.73 -14.43 -2.34
CA GLY A 42 3.64 -13.93 -3.70
C GLY A 42 2.79 -14.82 -4.60
N ASP A 43 2.92 -16.15 -4.46
CA ASP A 43 2.14 -17.13 -5.23
C ASP A 43 0.64 -17.05 -4.94
N ASP A 44 0.27 -16.95 -3.66
CA ASP A 44 -1.14 -16.86 -3.28
C ASP A 44 -1.74 -15.53 -3.72
N MET A 45 -0.99 -14.42 -3.58
CA MET A 45 -1.43 -13.11 -4.05
C MET A 45 -1.53 -13.06 -5.57
N SER A 46 -0.65 -13.72 -6.29
CA SER A 46 -0.74 -13.86 -7.75
C SER A 46 -2.02 -14.59 -8.17
N ARG A 47 -2.36 -15.71 -7.51
CA ARG A 47 -3.61 -16.44 -7.77
C ARG A 47 -4.85 -15.60 -7.43
N TYR A 48 -4.81 -14.90 -6.30
CA TYR A 48 -5.90 -14.02 -5.90
C TYR A 48 -6.09 -12.88 -6.92
N LEU A 49 -4.99 -12.28 -7.39
CA LEU A 49 -5.00 -11.25 -8.42
C LEU A 49 -5.59 -11.79 -9.74
N GLN A 50 -5.12 -12.94 -10.21
CA GLN A 50 -5.63 -13.57 -11.43
C GLN A 50 -7.14 -13.89 -11.34
N ALA A 51 -7.63 -14.29 -10.17
CA ALA A 51 -9.06 -14.51 -9.94
C ALA A 51 -9.84 -13.19 -10.04
N ASN A 52 -9.33 -12.10 -9.44
CA ASN A 52 -9.94 -10.77 -9.52
C ASN A 52 -9.93 -10.20 -10.95
N MET A 53 -8.91 -10.50 -11.75
CA MET A 53 -8.83 -10.16 -13.16
C MET A 53 -9.73 -11.03 -14.06
N GLY A 54 -10.37 -12.07 -13.51
CA GLY A 54 -11.21 -13.01 -14.27
C GLY A 54 -10.43 -14.05 -15.07
N LEU A 55 -9.11 -14.18 -14.84
CA LEU A 55 -8.23 -15.16 -15.52
C LEU A 55 -8.33 -16.55 -14.90
N LEU A 56 -8.80 -16.68 -13.66
CA LEU A 56 -9.08 -17.93 -12.99
C LEU A 56 -10.57 -18.10 -12.71
N LYS A 57 -11.09 -19.29 -13.00
CA LYS A 57 -12.46 -19.64 -12.64
C LYS A 57 -12.58 -19.81 -11.12
N THR A 58 -13.54 -19.11 -10.53
CA THR A 58 -13.83 -19.20 -9.10
C THR A 58 -15.34 -19.00 -8.86
N PRO A 59 -15.93 -19.68 -7.88
CA PRO A 59 -17.32 -19.42 -7.48
C PRO A 59 -17.52 -17.99 -6.95
N LEU A 60 -16.44 -17.29 -6.56
CA LEU A 60 -16.48 -15.90 -6.06
C LEU A 60 -16.45 -14.84 -7.18
N ALA A 61 -16.38 -15.23 -8.46
CA ALA A 61 -16.20 -14.27 -9.56
C ALA A 61 -17.24 -13.15 -9.58
N ALA A 62 -18.51 -13.46 -9.28
CA ALA A 62 -19.58 -12.45 -9.22
C ALA A 62 -19.38 -11.48 -8.05
N ALA A 63 -19.00 -11.99 -6.87
CA ALA A 63 -18.74 -11.18 -5.69
C ALA A 63 -17.49 -10.30 -5.88
N MET A 64 -16.44 -10.81 -6.53
CA MET A 64 -15.24 -10.04 -6.87
C MET A 64 -15.59 -8.87 -7.80
N ARG A 65 -16.34 -9.09 -8.88
CA ARG A 65 -16.80 -8.01 -9.76
C ARG A 65 -17.62 -6.96 -9.01
N LEU A 66 -18.55 -7.40 -8.17
CA LEU A 66 -19.36 -6.51 -7.34
C LEU A 66 -18.49 -5.66 -6.38
N ALA A 67 -17.40 -6.23 -5.87
CA ALA A 67 -16.47 -5.52 -4.99
C ALA A 67 -15.68 -4.43 -5.72
N HIS A 68 -15.41 -4.59 -7.01
CA HIS A 68 -14.69 -3.61 -7.83
C HIS A 68 -15.56 -2.44 -8.26
N GLU A 69 -16.90 -2.56 -8.26
CA GLU A 69 -17.80 -1.49 -8.71
C GLU A 69 -17.61 -0.21 -7.88
N PRO A 70 -17.19 0.91 -8.50
CA PRO A 70 -17.00 2.16 -7.77
C PRO A 70 -18.33 2.70 -7.21
N ARG A 71 -18.38 2.98 -5.92
CA ARG A 71 -19.59 3.42 -5.21
C ARG A 71 -19.51 4.84 -4.68
N ARG A 72 -18.32 5.29 -4.31
CA ARG A 72 -18.12 6.59 -3.68
C ARG A 72 -16.83 7.23 -4.17
N ASP A 73 -16.88 8.53 -4.40
CA ASP A 73 -15.70 9.36 -4.63
C ASP A 73 -14.97 9.58 -3.29
N ILE A 74 -13.66 9.40 -3.28
CA ILE A 74 -12.80 9.58 -2.10
C ILE A 74 -11.76 10.69 -2.30
N GLY A 75 -11.84 11.44 -3.40
CA GLY A 75 -10.93 12.52 -3.74
C GLY A 75 -9.70 12.05 -4.51
N GLY A 76 -8.87 13.00 -4.98
CA GLY A 76 -7.63 12.69 -5.69
C GLY A 76 -7.78 12.00 -7.03
N GLY A 77 -9.00 11.90 -7.57
CA GLY A 77 -9.30 11.13 -8.78
C GLY A 77 -9.63 9.66 -8.49
N ASP A 78 -9.72 9.29 -7.23
CA ASP A 78 -10.02 7.92 -6.78
C ASP A 78 -11.49 7.76 -6.39
N ARG A 79 -12.01 6.58 -6.66
CA ARG A 79 -13.30 6.09 -6.20
C ARG A 79 -13.13 4.77 -5.46
N ILE A 80 -14.03 4.44 -4.54
CA ILE A 80 -13.97 3.20 -3.77
C ILE A 80 -15.23 2.35 -3.99
N GLY A 81 -15.02 1.05 -4.15
CA GLY A 81 -16.05 0.01 -4.15
C GLY A 81 -16.15 -0.66 -2.77
N LEU A 82 -16.18 -2.00 -2.73
CA LEU A 82 -16.09 -2.76 -1.49
C LEU A 82 -14.61 -3.09 -1.23
N ALA A 83 -13.91 -2.16 -0.57
CA ALA A 83 -12.47 -2.20 -0.25
C ALA A 83 -11.52 -2.15 -1.47
N TRP A 84 -12.00 -2.05 -2.69
CA TRP A 84 -11.18 -1.80 -3.87
C TRP A 84 -11.29 -0.34 -4.29
N MET A 85 -10.15 0.30 -4.52
CA MET A 85 -10.06 1.64 -5.07
C MET A 85 -9.97 1.57 -6.60
N THR A 86 -10.52 2.57 -7.27
CA THR A 86 -10.42 2.74 -8.72
C THR A 86 -9.81 4.10 -8.99
N HIS A 87 -8.64 4.12 -9.60
CA HIS A 87 -7.95 5.31 -10.07
C HIS A 87 -8.17 5.49 -11.56
N HIS A 88 -8.76 6.63 -11.95
CA HIS A 88 -9.00 6.95 -13.35
C HIS A 88 -7.76 7.56 -13.98
N THR A 89 -7.32 7.01 -15.11
CA THR A 89 -6.16 7.52 -15.87
C THR A 89 -6.51 7.71 -17.35
N ALA A 90 -5.68 8.45 -18.08
CA ALA A 90 -5.80 8.60 -19.53
C ALA A 90 -5.67 7.26 -20.31
N HIS A 91 -5.16 6.21 -19.66
CA HIS A 91 -4.95 4.89 -20.24
C HIS A 91 -5.96 3.84 -19.75
N GLY A 92 -7.02 4.27 -19.07
CA GLY A 92 -8.03 3.41 -18.45
C GLY A 92 -7.94 3.41 -16.92
N ASP A 93 -8.82 2.66 -16.31
CA ASP A 93 -8.89 2.59 -14.86
C ASP A 93 -7.92 1.54 -14.30
N VAL A 94 -7.35 1.85 -13.15
CA VAL A 94 -6.59 0.91 -12.32
C VAL A 94 -7.41 0.58 -11.08
N ILE A 95 -7.68 -0.70 -10.87
CA ILE A 95 -8.37 -1.23 -9.69
C ILE A 95 -7.29 -1.72 -8.73
N TRP A 96 -7.26 -1.19 -7.49
CA TRP A 96 -6.12 -1.38 -6.62
C TRP A 96 -6.46 -1.28 -5.14
N HIS A 97 -5.54 -1.74 -4.30
CA HIS A 97 -5.48 -1.45 -2.87
C HIS A 97 -4.04 -1.57 -2.38
N ASN A 98 -3.70 -0.83 -1.35
CA ASN A 98 -2.42 -0.95 -0.64
C ASN A 98 -2.64 -1.46 0.78
N GLY A 99 -1.55 -1.69 1.52
CA GLY A 99 -1.58 -2.02 2.93
C GLY A 99 -0.26 -1.71 3.59
N GLU A 100 -0.32 -1.30 4.85
CA GLU A 100 0.84 -1.13 5.69
C GLU A 100 0.53 -1.60 7.11
N THR A 101 1.48 -2.30 7.70
CA THR A 101 1.46 -2.75 9.10
C THR A 101 2.86 -2.63 9.68
N GLY A 102 3.06 -3.01 10.94
CA GLY A 102 4.39 -2.93 11.57
C GLY A 102 5.45 -3.70 10.79
N GLY A 103 6.27 -2.96 10.03
CA GLY A 103 7.39 -3.49 9.26
C GLY A 103 7.05 -4.14 7.93
N TYR A 104 5.84 -3.97 7.41
CA TYR A 104 5.43 -4.53 6.12
C TYR A 104 4.58 -3.55 5.34
N SER A 105 4.77 -3.54 4.04
CA SER A 105 3.90 -2.82 3.12
C SER A 105 3.53 -3.69 1.92
N SER A 106 2.40 -3.37 1.29
CA SER A 106 1.90 -4.15 0.16
C SER A 106 1.11 -3.29 -0.81
N PHE A 107 1.07 -3.76 -2.04
CA PHE A 107 0.20 -3.23 -3.09
C PHE A 107 -0.33 -4.40 -3.91
N ILE A 108 -1.58 -4.31 -4.30
CA ILE A 108 -2.18 -5.18 -5.31
C ILE A 108 -3.01 -4.33 -6.24
N GLY A 109 -2.89 -4.54 -7.55
CA GLY A 109 -3.67 -3.80 -8.51
C GLY A 109 -3.63 -4.41 -9.89
N PHE A 110 -4.58 -4.02 -10.73
CA PHE A 110 -4.68 -4.45 -12.12
C PHE A 110 -5.40 -3.40 -12.96
N THR A 111 -5.11 -3.39 -14.26
CA THR A 111 -5.80 -2.54 -15.22
C THR A 111 -7.19 -3.09 -15.51
N SER A 112 -8.19 -2.21 -15.67
CA SER A 112 -9.61 -2.59 -15.88
C SER A 112 -9.83 -3.42 -17.14
N ASP A 113 -8.90 -3.36 -18.12
CA ASP A 113 -8.90 -4.21 -19.30
C ASP A 113 -8.39 -5.65 -19.03
N GLY A 114 -7.96 -5.93 -17.79
CA GLY A 114 -7.46 -7.24 -17.38
C GLY A 114 -6.11 -7.66 -17.98
N ARG A 115 -5.38 -6.75 -18.61
CA ARG A 115 -4.12 -7.08 -19.33
C ARG A 115 -2.89 -7.06 -18.46
N ARG A 116 -2.89 -6.27 -17.40
CA ARG A 116 -1.77 -6.11 -16.47
C ARG A 116 -2.26 -6.23 -15.04
N GLY A 117 -1.49 -6.90 -14.23
CA GLY A 117 -1.73 -7.01 -12.80
C GLY A 117 -0.41 -7.12 -12.06
N VAL A 118 -0.33 -6.53 -10.88
CA VAL A 118 0.85 -6.56 -10.03
C VAL A 118 0.46 -6.77 -8.57
N ALA A 119 1.23 -7.59 -7.88
CA ALA A 119 1.19 -7.71 -6.43
C ALA A 119 2.61 -7.47 -5.89
N ILE A 120 2.73 -6.56 -4.94
CA ILE A 120 3.99 -6.24 -4.26
C ILE A 120 3.83 -6.57 -2.80
N LEU A 121 4.76 -7.35 -2.26
CA LEU A 121 4.88 -7.64 -0.84
C LEU A 121 6.28 -7.22 -0.40
N ALA A 122 6.35 -6.28 0.52
CA ALA A 122 7.60 -5.80 1.08
C ALA A 122 7.65 -6.05 2.59
N ASN A 123 8.79 -6.47 3.08
CA ASN A 123 9.06 -6.62 4.50
C ASN A 123 9.74 -5.37 5.08
N ALA A 124 9.29 -4.21 4.62
CA ALA A 124 9.65 -2.89 5.11
C ALA A 124 8.44 -1.97 5.03
N THR A 125 8.38 -0.98 5.91
CA THR A 125 7.44 0.14 5.79
C THR A 125 7.81 0.98 4.57
N GLY A 126 6.84 1.67 3.97
CA GLY A 126 7.05 2.52 2.80
C GLY A 126 5.84 2.58 1.88
N ALA A 127 5.97 3.26 0.75
CA ALA A 127 4.89 3.48 -0.21
C ALA A 127 5.06 2.61 -1.48
N PRO A 128 4.72 1.30 -1.45
CA PRO A 128 4.86 0.43 -2.62
C PRO A 128 3.86 0.78 -3.72
N GLN A 129 2.88 1.63 -3.45
CA GLN A 129 1.87 2.03 -4.43
C GLN A 129 2.46 2.75 -5.64
N ASP A 130 3.46 3.62 -5.46
CA ASP A 130 4.10 4.32 -6.56
C ASP A 130 4.79 3.34 -7.53
N LEU A 131 5.46 2.34 -6.96
CA LEU A 131 6.05 1.24 -7.72
C LEU A 131 4.96 0.39 -8.41
N GLY A 132 3.85 0.16 -7.71
CA GLY A 132 2.69 -0.56 -8.25
C GLY A 132 2.07 0.16 -9.46
N PHE A 133 1.84 1.46 -9.35
CA PHE A 133 1.35 2.27 -10.47
C PHE A 133 2.35 2.33 -11.61
N ALA A 134 3.65 2.51 -11.33
CA ALA A 134 4.69 2.49 -12.36
C ALA A 134 4.75 1.16 -13.12
N ALA A 135 4.51 0.03 -12.44
CA ALA A 135 4.45 -1.29 -13.07
C ALA A 135 3.20 -1.50 -13.93
N LEU A 136 2.06 -0.90 -13.54
CA LEU A 136 0.79 -1.03 -14.27
C LEU A 136 0.68 -0.04 -15.44
N LEU A 137 1.21 1.16 -15.29
CA LEU A 137 1.06 2.27 -16.23
C LEU A 137 2.39 2.55 -16.94
N PRO A 138 2.53 2.29 -18.24
CA PRO A 138 3.81 2.43 -18.95
C PRO A 138 4.40 3.84 -18.94
N SER A 139 3.55 4.85 -18.73
CA SER A 139 3.93 6.27 -18.70
C SER A 139 4.13 6.81 -17.30
N ALA A 140 3.85 6.02 -16.25
CA ALA A 140 4.08 6.47 -14.89
C ALA A 140 5.60 6.55 -14.61
N PRO A 141 6.08 7.64 -14.01
CA PRO A 141 7.48 7.75 -13.62
C PRO A 141 7.80 6.71 -12.54
N LEU A 142 9.03 6.21 -12.56
CA LEU A 142 9.51 5.42 -11.43
C LEU A 142 9.59 6.31 -10.18
N PRO A 143 9.28 5.77 -9.00
CA PRO A 143 9.40 6.52 -7.76
C PRO A 143 10.84 6.98 -7.52
N VAL A 144 10.98 8.21 -7.08
CA VAL A 144 12.30 8.77 -6.73
C VAL A 144 12.64 8.33 -5.31
N VAL A 145 13.76 7.65 -5.18
CA VAL A 145 14.29 7.29 -3.85
C VAL A 145 14.99 8.51 -3.25
N HIS A 146 14.36 9.14 -2.28
CA HIS A 146 14.97 10.22 -1.52
C HIS A 146 15.94 9.65 -0.47
N LYS A 147 17.19 10.07 -0.53
CA LYS A 147 18.19 9.75 0.51
C LYS A 147 18.23 10.88 1.53
N ALA A 148 18.15 10.53 2.80
CA ALA A 148 18.40 11.48 3.87
C ALA A 148 19.84 12.02 3.75
N ILE A 149 20.02 13.31 3.85
CA ILE A 149 21.32 13.98 3.89
C ILE A 149 21.53 14.58 5.27
N ALA A 150 22.76 14.49 5.77
CA ALA A 150 23.13 15.22 6.98
C ALA A 150 23.14 16.72 6.66
N MET A 151 22.46 17.51 7.46
CA MET A 151 22.36 18.94 7.30
C MET A 151 22.74 19.67 8.60
N PRO A 152 23.57 20.73 8.53
CA PRO A 152 23.92 21.50 9.71
C PRO A 152 22.65 22.05 10.40
N PRO A 153 22.61 22.07 11.74
CA PRO A 153 21.44 22.55 12.48
C PRO A 153 20.96 23.94 12.08
N ALA A 154 21.86 24.86 11.78
CA ALA A 154 21.53 26.21 11.34
C ALA A 154 20.79 26.26 10.00
N GLN A 155 21.01 25.28 9.12
CA GLN A 155 20.26 25.17 7.87
C GLN A 155 18.87 24.56 8.09
N LEU A 156 18.72 23.67 9.08
CA LEU A 156 17.42 23.10 9.45
C LEU A 156 16.45 24.16 10.00
N ASP A 157 16.97 25.21 10.64
CA ASP A 157 16.14 26.29 11.18
C ASP A 157 15.36 27.05 10.08
N ALA A 158 15.87 27.05 8.85
CA ALA A 158 15.18 27.65 7.71
C ALA A 158 13.89 26.89 7.31
N TYR A 159 13.74 25.62 7.74
CA TYR A 159 12.57 24.79 7.47
C TYR A 159 11.58 24.75 8.63
N VAL A 160 11.91 25.37 9.76
CA VAL A 160 10.97 25.45 10.91
C VAL A 160 9.82 26.39 10.55
N GLY A 161 8.60 25.89 10.66
CA GLY A 161 7.43 26.70 10.32
C GLY A 161 6.16 25.88 10.19
N ARG A 162 5.09 26.60 9.86
CA ARG A 162 3.80 25.99 9.55
C ARG A 162 3.54 26.05 8.05
N TYR A 163 3.35 24.89 7.44
CA TYR A 163 3.08 24.73 6.01
C TYR A 163 1.63 24.31 5.80
N THR A 164 0.86 25.11 5.07
CA THR A 164 -0.53 24.77 4.74
C THR A 164 -0.54 23.81 3.55
N LEU A 165 -1.11 22.63 3.75
CA LEU A 165 -1.23 21.58 2.73
C LEU A 165 -2.58 21.62 2.00
N GLY A 166 -3.57 22.32 2.56
CA GLY A 166 -4.92 22.44 2.03
C GLY A 166 -5.89 22.95 3.08
N PRO A 167 -7.19 23.12 2.76
CA PRO A 167 -8.19 23.55 3.71
C PRO A 167 -8.25 22.65 4.94
N GLY A 168 -7.97 23.19 6.11
CA GLY A 168 -7.97 22.46 7.39
C GLY A 168 -6.76 21.57 7.65
N HIS A 169 -5.79 21.49 6.73
CA HIS A 169 -4.60 20.64 6.87
C HIS A 169 -3.33 21.50 6.87
N ALA A 170 -2.53 21.33 7.91
CA ALA A 170 -1.23 22.00 8.02
C ALA A 170 -0.19 21.06 8.64
N LEU A 171 1.03 21.15 8.11
CA LEU A 171 2.22 20.51 8.68
C LEU A 171 2.96 21.55 9.53
N ASN A 172 3.25 21.19 10.77
CA ASN A 172 4.12 22.01 11.63
C ASN A 172 5.49 21.35 11.69
N VAL A 173 6.49 22.02 11.18
CA VAL A 173 7.89 21.58 11.24
C VAL A 173 8.55 22.29 12.41
N PHE A 174 9.15 21.54 13.30
CA PHE A 174 9.88 22.06 14.45
C PHE A 174 11.10 21.21 14.74
N ARG A 175 12.10 21.80 15.37
CA ARG A 175 13.31 21.11 15.80
C ARG A 175 13.20 20.74 17.28
N ARG A 176 13.54 19.49 17.59
CA ARG A 176 13.79 19.07 18.98
C ARG A 176 15.28 19.16 19.29
N ALA A 177 15.61 19.47 20.52
CA ALA A 177 17.01 19.50 20.98
C ALA A 177 17.65 18.12 20.73
N GLY A 178 18.71 18.09 19.94
CA GLY A 178 19.44 16.85 19.59
C GLY A 178 19.00 16.13 18.31
N GLN A 179 18.02 16.63 17.60
CA GLN A 179 17.58 16.07 16.29
C GLN A 179 17.28 17.19 15.31
#